data_f58f82cfd0a565f07c426b643b6a08f5
#
_entry.id   f58f82cfd0a565f07c426b643b6a08f5
#
_cell.length_a   1.000
_cell.length_b   1.000
_cell.length_c   1.000
_cell.angle_alpha   90.00
_cell.angle_beta   90.00
_cell.angle_gamma   90.00
#
_symmetry.space_group_name_H-M   'P 1'
#
loop_
_entity.id
_entity.type
_entity.pdbx_description
1 polymer ?
#
loop_
_entity_poly.entity_id
_entity_poly.type
_entity_poly.pdbx_seq_one_letter_code
_entity_poly.pdbx_strand_id
1 'polypeptide(L)'
;MKVDWIKEKDNLIILLNNNKSYESIGRIYGVSGASVKKAAKKLGIVLVPKRKINPNETFNKGSKRIEYCINCGKELTGNRSNKKYCSVKCQCEYKNKEYINNWLNGNIDGIVGKYGISQHIRGYLFKKNNNKCQICGWGEVNPHTGNVPLEVHHIDGDYTNNSEENLQLLCPNCHSLTETYKNSNKNGRKSRNKYK
;
A
#
# COMPACT_ATOMS: atom_id res chain seq x y z
N MET A 1 -28.83 -4.84 15.39
CA MET A 1 -28.35 -4.10 14.21
C MET A 1 -27.90 -5.07 13.13
N LYS A 2 -28.32 -4.86 11.87
CA LYS A 2 -27.82 -5.69 10.75
C LYS A 2 -26.57 -5.00 10.17
N VAL A 3 -25.42 -5.69 10.15
CA VAL A 3 -24.18 -5.18 9.55
C VAL A 3 -24.32 -5.20 8.02
N ASP A 4 -24.01 -4.06 7.38
CA ASP A 4 -23.95 -3.97 5.91
C ASP A 4 -22.58 -4.46 5.44
N TRP A 5 -22.49 -5.77 5.17
CA TRP A 5 -21.26 -6.43 4.78
C TRP A 5 -20.72 -6.01 3.40
N ILE A 6 -21.52 -5.32 2.59
CA ILE A 6 -21.05 -4.81 1.29
C ILE A 6 -20.14 -3.60 1.55
N LYS A 7 -20.56 -2.69 2.42
CA LYS A 7 -19.76 -1.53 2.83
C LYS A 7 -18.52 -1.93 3.63
N GLU A 8 -18.62 -2.98 4.45
CA GLU A 8 -17.54 -3.46 5.30
C GLU A 8 -16.62 -4.49 4.64
N LYS A 9 -16.75 -4.72 3.33
CA LYS A 9 -16.01 -5.76 2.61
C LYS A 9 -14.49 -5.62 2.76
N ASP A 10 -13.95 -4.44 2.59
CA ASP A 10 -12.50 -4.21 2.63
C ASP A 10 -11.95 -4.36 4.05
N ASN A 11 -12.65 -3.84 5.05
CA ASN A 11 -12.33 -4.03 6.45
C ASN A 11 -12.37 -5.52 6.84
N LEU A 12 -13.36 -6.25 6.35
CA LEU A 12 -13.47 -7.69 6.59
C LEU A 12 -12.28 -8.45 5.98
N ILE A 13 -11.85 -8.12 4.77
CA ILE A 13 -10.67 -8.70 4.12
C ILE A 13 -9.41 -8.40 4.94
N ILE A 14 -9.22 -7.17 5.39
CA ILE A 14 -8.07 -6.77 6.22
C ILE A 14 -8.03 -7.57 7.53
N LEU A 15 -9.14 -7.66 8.25
CA LEU A 15 -9.22 -8.40 9.51
C LEU A 15 -8.95 -9.89 9.33
N LEU A 16 -9.43 -10.48 8.24
CA LEU A 16 -9.20 -11.89 7.91
C LEU A 16 -7.74 -12.14 7.50
N ASN A 17 -7.13 -11.24 6.73
CA ASN A 17 -5.72 -11.31 6.36
C ASN A 17 -4.79 -11.14 7.58
N ASN A 18 -5.21 -10.35 8.57
CA ASN A 18 -4.53 -10.18 9.86
C ASN A 18 -4.78 -11.35 10.83
N ASN A 19 -5.26 -12.49 10.31
CA ASN A 19 -5.48 -13.71 11.08
C ASN A 19 -6.50 -13.63 12.22
N LYS A 20 -7.39 -12.65 12.22
CA LYS A 20 -8.51 -12.60 13.17
C LYS A 20 -9.49 -13.75 12.91
N SER A 21 -9.93 -14.44 13.96
CA SER A 21 -10.93 -15.50 13.84
C SER A 21 -12.32 -14.90 13.53
N TYR A 22 -13.21 -15.67 12.92
CA TYR A 22 -14.59 -15.23 12.68
C TYR A 22 -15.30 -14.80 13.98
N GLU A 23 -15.01 -15.46 15.10
CA GLU A 23 -15.54 -15.13 16.42
C GLU A 23 -14.99 -13.77 16.90
N SER A 24 -13.68 -13.52 16.71
CA SER A 24 -13.06 -12.26 17.08
C SER A 24 -13.62 -11.10 16.25
N ILE A 25 -13.80 -11.32 14.94
CA ILE A 25 -14.42 -10.34 14.04
C ILE A 25 -15.89 -10.12 14.42
N GLY A 26 -16.61 -11.20 14.75
CA GLY A 26 -17.99 -11.14 15.20
C GLY A 26 -18.16 -10.24 16.43
N ARG A 27 -17.24 -10.31 17.39
CA ARG A 27 -17.23 -9.43 18.58
C ARG A 27 -17.05 -7.95 18.21
N ILE A 28 -16.19 -7.64 17.23
CA ILE A 28 -15.96 -6.26 16.76
C ILE A 28 -17.24 -5.66 16.17
N TYR A 29 -18.00 -6.45 15.41
CA TYR A 29 -19.22 -6.00 14.72
C TYR A 29 -20.52 -6.30 15.49
N GLY A 30 -20.43 -6.85 16.71
CA GLY A 30 -21.61 -7.21 17.51
C GLY A 30 -22.48 -8.32 16.91
N VAL A 31 -21.88 -9.25 16.17
CA VAL A 31 -22.57 -10.38 15.51
C VAL A 31 -21.86 -11.72 15.80
N SER A 32 -22.54 -12.84 15.53
CA SER A 32 -21.93 -14.15 15.70
C SER A 32 -20.83 -14.42 14.63
N GLY A 33 -19.81 -15.19 14.98
CA GLY A 33 -18.78 -15.64 14.03
C GLY A 33 -19.36 -16.41 12.83
N ALA A 34 -20.47 -17.13 13.03
CA ALA A 34 -21.20 -17.80 11.96
C ALA A 34 -21.77 -16.79 10.94
N SER A 35 -22.26 -15.63 11.40
CA SER A 35 -22.75 -14.55 10.53
C SER A 35 -21.61 -13.96 9.71
N VAL A 36 -20.44 -13.74 10.32
CA VAL A 36 -19.23 -13.27 9.62
C VAL A 36 -18.79 -14.27 8.56
N LYS A 37 -18.76 -15.57 8.88
CA LYS A 37 -18.41 -16.64 7.94
C LYS A 37 -19.36 -16.68 6.73
N LYS A 38 -20.66 -16.54 6.99
CA LYS A 38 -21.69 -16.49 5.93
C LYS A 38 -21.51 -15.26 5.02
N ALA A 39 -21.21 -14.12 5.61
CA ALA A 39 -20.93 -12.88 4.88
C ALA A 39 -19.68 -13.01 4.00
N ALA A 40 -18.57 -13.50 4.54
CA ALA A 40 -17.35 -13.74 3.80
C ALA A 40 -17.57 -14.66 2.60
N LYS A 41 -18.32 -15.75 2.79
CA LYS A 41 -18.70 -16.66 1.69
C LYS A 41 -19.54 -15.96 0.63
N LYS A 42 -20.53 -15.16 1.03
CA LYS A 42 -21.42 -14.42 0.11
C LYS A 42 -20.67 -13.36 -0.70
N LEU A 43 -19.67 -12.74 -0.10
CA LEU A 43 -18.82 -11.71 -0.74
C LEU A 43 -17.69 -12.30 -1.61
N GLY A 44 -17.61 -13.64 -1.73
CA GLY A 44 -16.58 -14.32 -2.51
C GLY A 44 -15.16 -14.17 -1.91
N ILE A 45 -15.06 -13.90 -0.60
CA ILE A 45 -13.76 -13.80 0.06
C ILE A 45 -13.22 -15.22 0.26
N VAL A 46 -12.28 -15.59 -0.60
CA VAL A 46 -11.59 -16.89 -0.51
C VAL A 46 -10.47 -16.75 0.52
N LEU A 47 -10.72 -17.25 1.72
CA LEU A 47 -9.65 -17.43 2.70
C LEU A 47 -8.89 -18.69 2.33
N VAL A 48 -7.57 -18.57 2.20
CA VAL A 48 -6.71 -19.76 2.15
C VAL A 48 -6.91 -20.51 3.48
N PRO A 49 -7.46 -21.72 3.48
CA PRO A 49 -7.78 -22.43 4.72
C PRO A 49 -6.50 -22.70 5.47
N LYS A 50 -6.38 -22.16 6.69
CA LYS A 50 -5.34 -22.58 7.62
C LYS A 50 -5.65 -24.00 8.05
N ARG A 51 -4.86 -24.95 7.55
CA ARG A 51 -4.90 -26.32 8.06
C ARG A 51 -4.54 -26.28 9.53
N LYS A 52 -5.46 -26.69 10.43
CA LYS A 52 -5.13 -26.99 11.82
C LYS A 52 -4.09 -28.10 11.78
N ILE A 53 -2.87 -27.80 12.19
CA ILE A 53 -1.84 -28.82 12.36
C ILE A 53 -2.30 -29.66 13.56
N ASN A 54 -2.71 -30.88 13.30
CA ASN A 54 -2.96 -31.87 14.36
C ASN A 54 -1.58 -32.30 14.90
N PRO A 55 -1.26 -32.04 16.18
CA PRO A 55 0.06 -32.36 16.72
C PRO A 55 0.39 -33.85 16.68
N ASN A 56 -0.58 -34.74 16.43
CA ASN A 56 -0.41 -36.18 16.36
C ASN A 56 -0.39 -36.75 14.94
N GLU A 57 -0.38 -35.91 13.87
CA GLU A 57 -0.14 -36.44 12.54
C GLU A 57 1.33 -36.78 12.35
N THR A 58 1.63 -38.07 12.36
CA THR A 58 2.93 -38.60 11.91
C THR A 58 3.14 -38.16 10.46
N PHE A 59 4.20 -37.38 10.24
CA PHE A 59 4.56 -36.89 8.92
C PHE A 59 4.90 -38.06 8.00
N ASN A 60 3.98 -38.46 7.13
CA ASN A 60 4.30 -39.32 6.02
C ASN A 60 5.27 -38.58 5.07
N LYS A 61 6.51 -39.05 5.00
CA LYS A 61 7.56 -38.58 4.09
C LYS A 61 7.16 -38.81 2.63
N GLY A 62 6.18 -38.07 2.10
CA GLY A 62 5.73 -38.27 0.70
C GLY A 62 4.62 -37.34 0.20
N SER A 63 3.86 -36.71 1.07
CA SER A 63 2.84 -35.77 0.59
C SER A 63 3.48 -34.43 0.24
N LYS A 64 3.52 -34.08 -1.04
CA LYS A 64 3.92 -32.73 -1.50
C LYS A 64 2.99 -31.71 -0.82
N ARG A 65 3.56 -30.87 0.05
CA ARG A 65 2.82 -29.70 0.56
C ARG A 65 2.54 -28.80 -0.64
N ILE A 66 1.27 -28.54 -0.90
CA ILE A 66 0.88 -27.53 -1.89
C ILE A 66 0.99 -26.19 -1.19
N GLU A 67 1.94 -25.39 -1.61
CA GLU A 67 2.14 -24.03 -1.13
C GLU A 67 1.64 -23.05 -2.18
N TYR A 68 1.10 -21.93 -1.74
CA TYR A 68 0.55 -20.91 -2.64
C TYR A 68 1.31 -19.60 -2.49
N CYS A 69 1.47 -18.88 -3.60
CA CYS A 69 2.06 -17.55 -3.61
C CYS A 69 1.22 -16.60 -2.75
N ILE A 70 1.85 -15.97 -1.76
CA ILE A 70 1.13 -15.06 -0.84
C ILE A 70 0.64 -13.78 -1.50
N ASN A 71 1.18 -13.42 -2.69
CA ASN A 71 0.73 -12.25 -3.44
C ASN A 71 -0.42 -12.56 -4.40
N CYS A 72 -0.33 -13.62 -5.19
CA CYS A 72 -1.29 -13.89 -6.28
C CYS A 72 -2.08 -15.19 -6.12
N GLY A 73 -1.82 -15.99 -5.08
CA GLY A 73 -2.52 -17.25 -4.85
C GLY A 73 -2.16 -18.39 -5.79
N LYS A 74 -1.21 -18.21 -6.72
CA LYS A 74 -0.78 -19.26 -7.62
C LYS A 74 -0.08 -20.39 -6.85
N GLU A 75 -0.37 -21.66 -7.20
CA GLU A 75 0.33 -22.81 -6.64
C GLU A 75 1.83 -22.76 -6.92
N LEU A 76 2.62 -23.02 -5.87
CA LEU A 76 4.07 -23.05 -5.95
C LEU A 76 4.53 -24.48 -6.22
N THR A 77 4.94 -24.71 -7.47
CA THR A 77 5.51 -25.99 -7.89
C THR A 77 7.03 -26.00 -7.71
N GLY A 78 7.59 -27.11 -7.22
CA GLY A 78 9.04 -27.35 -7.13
C GLY A 78 9.57 -27.69 -5.74
N ASN A 79 10.76 -28.28 -5.69
CA ASN A 79 11.41 -28.88 -4.50
C ASN A 79 12.02 -27.87 -3.51
N ARG A 80 11.66 -26.59 -3.54
CA ARG A 80 12.20 -25.59 -2.59
C ARG A 80 11.23 -25.39 -1.45
N SER A 81 11.45 -26.09 -0.35
CA SER A 81 10.86 -25.77 0.95
C SER A 81 11.15 -24.31 1.28
N ASN A 82 10.12 -23.49 1.58
CA ASN A 82 10.15 -22.07 1.93
C ASN A 82 9.96 -21.04 0.79
N LYS A 83 9.43 -21.44 -0.35
CA LYS A 83 9.08 -20.51 -1.41
C LYS A 83 7.77 -19.79 -1.03
N LYS A 84 7.84 -18.46 -0.78
CA LYS A 84 6.65 -17.65 -0.45
C LYS A 84 5.99 -17.02 -1.68
N TYR A 85 6.73 -16.89 -2.77
CA TYR A 85 6.31 -16.18 -3.97
C TYR A 85 6.57 -17.01 -5.23
N CYS A 86 5.68 -16.94 -6.22
CA CYS A 86 5.85 -17.66 -7.49
C CYS A 86 6.92 -17.00 -8.39
N SER A 87 7.21 -15.72 -8.19
CA SER A 87 8.19 -14.97 -8.96
C SER A 87 8.76 -13.79 -8.17
N VAL A 88 9.88 -13.23 -8.62
CA VAL A 88 10.44 -11.97 -8.09
C VAL A 88 9.44 -10.84 -8.22
N LYS A 89 8.68 -10.77 -9.32
CA LYS A 89 7.63 -9.77 -9.52
C LYS A 89 6.59 -9.84 -8.40
N CYS A 90 6.07 -11.02 -8.08
CA CYS A 90 5.11 -11.20 -6.97
C CYS A 90 5.71 -10.81 -5.62
N GLN A 91 6.99 -11.09 -5.40
CA GLN A 91 7.69 -10.67 -4.18
C GLN A 91 7.79 -9.15 -4.09
N CYS A 92 8.18 -8.48 -5.16
CA CYS A 92 8.29 -7.03 -5.19
C CYS A 92 6.93 -6.36 -5.02
N GLU A 93 5.90 -6.85 -5.69
CA GLU A 93 4.53 -6.34 -5.55
C GLU A 93 3.99 -6.48 -4.13
N TYR A 94 4.21 -7.64 -3.50
CA TYR A 94 3.80 -7.87 -2.12
C TYR A 94 4.51 -6.92 -1.15
N LYS A 95 5.83 -6.81 -1.26
CA LYS A 95 6.62 -5.90 -0.43
C LYS A 95 6.23 -4.45 -0.63
N ASN A 96 5.93 -4.07 -1.88
CA ASN A 96 5.47 -2.71 -2.17
C ASN A 96 4.11 -2.42 -1.50
N LYS A 97 3.16 -3.34 -1.60
CA LYS A 97 1.86 -3.22 -0.92
C LYS A 97 2.02 -3.13 0.59
N GLU A 98 2.86 -3.99 1.17
CA GLU A 98 3.15 -4.00 2.61
C GLU A 98 3.78 -2.67 3.05
N TYR A 99 4.74 -2.15 2.30
CA TYR A 99 5.36 -0.85 2.55
C TYR A 99 4.34 0.28 2.54
N ILE A 100 3.52 0.36 1.50
CA ILE A 100 2.49 1.40 1.38
C ILE A 100 1.45 1.30 2.50
N ASN A 101 1.01 0.10 2.86
CA ASN A 101 0.09 -0.08 3.98
C ASN A 101 0.70 0.39 5.32
N ASN A 102 1.98 0.10 5.57
CA ASN A 102 2.66 0.57 6.76
C ASN A 102 2.79 2.09 6.79
N TRP A 103 3.09 2.71 5.65
CA TRP A 103 3.15 4.15 5.53
C TRP A 103 1.79 4.82 5.74
N LEU A 104 0.73 4.35 5.08
CA LEU A 104 -0.63 4.88 5.25
C LEU A 104 -1.16 4.75 6.69
N ASN A 105 -0.68 3.75 7.44
CA ASN A 105 -1.02 3.58 8.86
C ASN A 105 -0.08 4.33 9.81
N GLY A 106 0.86 5.14 9.30
CA GLY A 106 1.80 5.89 10.11
C GLY A 106 2.88 5.06 10.82
N ASN A 107 3.06 3.79 10.45
CA ASN A 107 4.08 2.90 11.04
C ASN A 107 5.49 3.20 10.52
N ILE A 108 5.61 3.90 9.40
CA ILE A 108 6.88 4.35 8.80
C ILE A 108 6.68 5.76 8.23
N ASP A 109 7.74 6.57 8.29
CA ASP A 109 7.73 7.97 7.84
C ASP A 109 7.95 8.17 6.34
N GLY A 110 8.41 7.12 5.66
CA GLY A 110 8.68 7.18 4.22
C GLY A 110 9.92 7.95 3.80
N ILE A 111 10.76 8.40 4.75
CA ILE A 111 12.00 9.13 4.46
C ILE A 111 13.07 8.17 3.92
N VAL A 112 13.78 8.58 2.89
CA VAL A 112 14.94 7.88 2.34
C VAL A 112 16.14 8.82 2.29
N GLY A 113 17.24 8.40 2.94
CA GLY A 113 18.40 9.25 3.10
C GLY A 113 18.10 10.48 3.96
N LYS A 114 18.72 11.63 3.62
CA LYS A 114 18.59 12.84 4.44
C LYS A 114 17.33 13.68 4.12
N TYR A 115 16.88 13.65 2.86
CA TYR A 115 15.82 14.56 2.38
C TYR A 115 14.89 13.93 1.33
N GLY A 116 15.00 12.63 1.11
CA GLY A 116 14.28 11.96 0.04
C GLY A 116 12.98 11.31 0.49
N ILE A 117 12.02 11.30 -0.40
CA ILE A 117 10.81 10.48 -0.27
C ILE A 117 11.02 9.12 -0.94
N SER A 118 10.48 8.07 -0.34
CA SER A 118 10.56 6.71 -0.85
C SER A 118 9.99 6.57 -2.27
N GLN A 119 10.67 5.80 -3.12
CA GLN A 119 10.18 5.46 -4.45
C GLN A 119 8.86 4.68 -4.42
N HIS A 120 8.59 3.94 -3.34
CA HIS A 120 7.31 3.27 -3.14
C HIS A 120 6.17 4.29 -3.01
N ILE A 121 6.36 5.33 -2.20
CA ILE A 121 5.38 6.42 -2.00
C ILE A 121 5.21 7.20 -3.29
N ARG A 122 6.32 7.57 -3.95
CA ARG A 122 6.27 8.25 -5.25
C ARG A 122 5.45 7.45 -6.27
N GLY A 123 5.74 6.16 -6.44
CA GLY A 123 5.00 5.27 -7.34
C GLY A 123 3.52 5.13 -6.97
N TYR A 124 3.20 5.11 -5.67
CA TYR A 124 1.83 5.11 -5.19
C TYR A 124 1.09 6.40 -5.59
N LEU A 125 1.69 7.57 -5.37
CA LEU A 125 1.10 8.87 -5.72
C LEU A 125 0.87 9.01 -7.24
N PHE A 126 1.84 8.58 -8.06
CA PHE A 126 1.69 8.56 -9.51
C PHE A 126 0.50 7.69 -9.94
N LYS A 127 0.41 6.49 -9.40
CA LYS A 127 -0.71 5.57 -9.70
C LYS A 127 -2.05 6.10 -9.21
N LYS A 128 -2.11 6.63 -7.98
CA LYS A 128 -3.33 7.19 -7.37
C LYS A 128 -3.90 8.33 -8.21
N ASN A 129 -3.02 9.18 -8.76
CA ASN A 129 -3.40 10.37 -9.53
C ASN A 129 -3.37 10.14 -11.05
N ASN A 130 -3.32 8.89 -11.51
CA ASN A 130 -3.30 8.54 -12.93
C ASN A 130 -2.20 9.27 -13.73
N ASN A 131 -1.02 9.48 -13.15
CA ASN A 131 0.10 10.23 -13.72
C ASN A 131 -0.28 11.65 -14.16
N LYS A 132 -1.14 12.36 -13.41
CA LYS A 132 -1.59 13.70 -13.70
C LYS A 132 -1.32 14.66 -12.55
N CYS A 133 -1.07 15.92 -12.90
CA CYS A 133 -0.98 17.02 -11.96
C CYS A 133 -2.30 17.21 -11.21
N GLN A 134 -2.25 17.25 -9.87
CA GLN A 134 -3.45 17.38 -9.06
C GLN A 134 -4.12 18.78 -9.13
N ILE A 135 -3.40 19.80 -9.60
CA ILE A 135 -3.96 21.16 -9.75
C ILE A 135 -4.56 21.34 -11.15
N CYS A 136 -3.80 21.11 -12.22
CA CYS A 136 -4.24 21.43 -13.57
C CYS A 136 -4.60 20.23 -14.45
N GLY A 137 -4.43 19.01 -13.95
CA GLY A 137 -4.73 17.78 -14.69
C GLY A 137 -3.71 17.44 -15.79
N TRP A 138 -2.64 18.22 -15.96
CA TRP A 138 -1.63 17.98 -16.98
C TRP A 138 -0.90 16.66 -16.75
N GLY A 139 -0.66 15.87 -17.80
CA GLY A 139 -0.06 14.55 -17.71
C GLY A 139 0.58 14.09 -19.02
N GLU A 140 1.18 15.02 -19.79
CA GLU A 140 1.85 14.68 -21.04
C GLU A 140 3.17 13.94 -20.79
N VAL A 141 3.40 12.91 -21.58
CA VAL A 141 4.62 12.09 -21.50
C VAL A 141 5.75 12.83 -22.22
N ASN A 142 6.87 13.00 -21.55
CA ASN A 142 8.08 13.50 -22.18
C ASN A 142 8.58 12.47 -23.22
N PRO A 143 8.68 12.82 -24.50
CA PRO A 143 9.03 11.88 -25.57
C PRO A 143 10.44 11.31 -25.46
N HIS A 144 11.34 12.02 -24.76
CA HIS A 144 12.74 11.58 -24.58
C HIS A 144 12.92 10.63 -23.40
N THR A 145 12.16 10.83 -22.31
CA THR A 145 12.30 10.01 -21.10
C THR A 145 11.22 8.95 -20.95
N GLY A 146 10.12 9.05 -21.71
CA GLY A 146 8.96 8.16 -21.61
C GLY A 146 8.15 8.34 -20.31
N ASN A 147 8.43 9.38 -19.52
CA ASN A 147 7.77 9.63 -18.24
C ASN A 147 7.05 10.97 -18.24
N VAL A 148 5.99 11.09 -17.44
CA VAL A 148 5.38 12.38 -17.14
C VAL A 148 6.24 13.08 -16.08
N PRO A 149 6.78 14.28 -16.33
CA PRO A 149 7.68 15.00 -15.41
C PRO A 149 6.89 15.67 -14.28
N LEU A 150 6.35 14.85 -13.37
CA LEU A 150 5.67 15.33 -12.18
C LEU A 150 6.60 15.24 -10.97
N GLU A 151 6.41 16.15 -10.02
CA GLU A 151 7.17 16.26 -8.79
C GLU A 151 6.25 16.08 -7.59
N VAL A 152 6.78 15.46 -6.53
CA VAL A 152 6.07 15.36 -5.26
C VAL A 152 6.37 16.61 -4.44
N HIS A 153 5.33 17.34 -4.09
CA HIS A 153 5.35 18.57 -3.34
C HIS A 153 4.85 18.34 -1.92
N HIS A 154 5.54 18.89 -0.91
CA HIS A 154 5.07 18.96 0.47
C HIS A 154 4.28 20.26 0.67
N ILE A 155 3.00 20.14 0.97
CA ILE A 155 2.07 21.28 1.04
C ILE A 155 2.50 22.27 2.13
N ASP A 156 2.93 21.75 3.30
CA ASP A 156 3.42 22.55 4.43
C ASP A 156 4.87 23.03 4.26
N GLY A 157 5.58 22.54 3.24
CA GLY A 157 7.00 22.84 3.00
C GLY A 157 7.97 22.09 3.90
N ASP A 158 7.50 21.20 4.76
CA ASP A 158 8.34 20.33 5.59
C ASP A 158 8.57 18.99 4.88
N TYR A 159 9.79 18.80 4.38
CA TYR A 159 10.19 17.57 3.69
C TYR A 159 10.21 16.33 4.61
N THR A 160 10.12 16.50 5.91
CA THR A 160 10.05 15.39 6.88
C THR A 160 8.63 14.89 7.08
N ASN A 161 7.62 15.71 6.77
CA ASN A 161 6.21 15.34 6.86
C ASN A 161 5.74 14.66 5.58
N ASN A 162 5.98 13.37 5.47
CA ASN A 162 5.54 12.55 4.34
C ASN A 162 4.17 11.90 4.55
N SER A 163 3.28 12.50 5.33
CA SER A 163 1.89 12.02 5.43
C SER A 163 1.16 12.16 4.09
N GLU A 164 0.22 11.28 3.79
CA GLU A 164 -0.46 11.27 2.49
C GLU A 164 -1.18 12.59 2.20
N GLU A 165 -1.77 13.20 3.24
CA GLU A 165 -2.51 14.46 3.16
C GLU A 165 -1.59 15.65 2.86
N ASN A 166 -0.30 15.54 3.21
CA ASN A 166 0.69 16.59 2.99
C ASN A 166 1.42 16.47 1.64
N LEU A 167 1.21 15.37 0.92
CA LEU A 167 1.90 15.11 -0.35
C LEU A 167 1.01 15.38 -1.55
N GLN A 168 1.49 16.21 -2.47
CA GLN A 168 0.79 16.56 -3.70
C GLN A 168 1.66 16.30 -4.93
N LEU A 169 1.07 15.70 -5.98
CA LEU A 169 1.76 15.42 -7.24
C LEU A 169 1.50 16.57 -8.23
N LEU A 170 2.53 17.32 -8.60
CA LEU A 170 2.41 18.54 -9.40
C LEU A 170 3.29 18.50 -10.64
N CYS A 171 2.83 19.17 -11.72
CA CYS A 171 3.70 19.49 -12.85
C CYS A 171 4.66 20.64 -12.47
N PRO A 172 5.79 20.82 -13.17
CA PRO A 172 6.76 21.87 -12.88
C PRO A 172 6.15 23.28 -12.81
N ASN A 173 5.19 23.58 -13.68
CA ASN A 173 4.52 24.89 -13.69
C ASN A 173 3.69 25.12 -12.43
N CYS A 174 2.82 24.17 -12.06
CA CYS A 174 2.02 24.30 -10.84
C CYS A 174 2.89 24.27 -9.61
N HIS A 175 3.96 23.43 -9.58
CA HIS A 175 4.89 23.38 -8.48
C HIS A 175 5.62 24.72 -8.28
N SER A 176 6.02 25.39 -9.36
CA SER A 176 6.69 26.70 -9.27
C SER A 176 5.83 27.83 -8.70
N LEU A 177 4.50 27.64 -8.72
CA LEU A 177 3.53 28.63 -8.22
C LEU A 177 3.09 28.35 -6.78
N THR A 178 3.61 27.30 -6.12
CA THR A 178 3.29 27.00 -4.72
C THR A 178 3.99 27.97 -3.76
N GLU A 179 3.36 28.23 -2.60
CA GLU A 179 3.92 29.11 -1.58
C GLU A 179 5.27 28.64 -1.03
N THR A 180 5.47 27.33 -1.00
CA THR A 180 6.67 26.69 -0.43
C THR A 180 7.72 26.34 -1.50
N TYR A 181 7.54 26.78 -2.74
CA TYR A 181 8.48 26.50 -3.83
C TYR A 181 9.91 26.95 -3.50
N LYS A 182 10.88 26.04 -3.69
CA LYS A 182 12.31 26.27 -3.39
C LYS A 182 12.58 26.83 -2.00
N ASN A 183 11.86 26.35 -0.97
CA ASN A 183 11.97 26.82 0.41
C ASN A 183 11.64 28.33 0.57
N SER A 184 10.69 28.83 -0.19
CA SER A 184 10.16 30.20 -0.05
C SER A 184 9.36 30.42 1.23
N ASN A 185 9.20 29.39 2.07
CA ASN A 185 8.54 29.45 3.35
C ASN A 185 9.22 30.48 4.27
N LYS A 186 8.38 31.26 4.94
CA LYS A 186 8.70 32.43 5.76
C LYS A 186 9.70 32.17 6.91
N ASN A 187 10.04 30.92 7.21
CA ASN A 187 10.84 30.52 8.36
C ASN A 187 12.33 30.28 8.09
N GLY A 188 12.91 30.80 7.01
CA GLY A 188 14.31 30.80 7.17
C GLY A 188 15.28 30.55 6.06
N ARG A 189 15.16 31.05 4.91
CA ARG A 189 16.36 31.44 4.17
C ARG A 189 16.11 32.79 3.49
N LYS A 190 16.79 33.82 3.98
CA LYS A 190 16.91 35.10 3.25
C LYS A 190 17.16 34.78 1.78
N SER A 191 16.23 35.14 0.92
CA SER A 191 16.32 34.99 -0.52
C SER A 191 17.73 35.38 -0.97
N ARG A 192 18.47 34.43 -1.53
CA ARG A 192 19.71 34.75 -2.25
C ARG A 192 19.39 35.35 -3.63
N ASN A 193 18.41 36.21 -3.72
CA ASN A 193 18.19 37.00 -4.92
C ASN A 193 19.32 38.01 -5.04
N LYS A 194 20.43 37.57 -5.67
CA LYS A 194 21.52 38.44 -6.11
C LYS A 194 21.19 39.34 -7.31
N TYR A 195 19.96 39.30 -7.79
CA TYR A 195 19.47 40.08 -8.92
C TYR A 195 18.29 40.92 -8.45
N LYS A 196 18.58 41.99 -7.75
CA LYS A 196 17.83 43.22 -7.70
C LYS A 196 18.70 44.32 -8.27
#